data_cf7335f4ed89aa7336b6762d6aee6e06
#
_entry.id   cf7335f4ed89aa7336b6762d6aee6e06
#
_cell.length_a   1.000
_cell.length_b   1.000
_cell.length_c   1.000
_cell.angle_alpha   90.00
_cell.angle_beta   90.00
_cell.angle_gamma   90.00
#
_symmetry.space_group_name_H-M   'P 1'
#
loop_
_entity.id
_entity.type
_entity.pdbx_description
1 polymer ?
#
loop_
_entity_poly.entity_id
_entity_poly.type
_entity_poly.pdbx_seq_one_letter_code
_entity_poly.pdbx_strand_id
1 'polypeptide(L)'
;LMQENGLENGSIRVQLSPTDFTQVNHTVNESLVATALGELELGAEDRVLDLFCGVGNFSLPIASRVSQVVGVENDPALVDRASQNASLNGFRNTEFQRRDLYEESLNSWCPGSFNKLIIDPPRSGAQEVAMGLVPRVRPQRIVYVSCNPATLARDSAILISNNKYRLQSLRVIDMFPHTTHVEVLAVFESGKRE
;
A
#
# COMPACT_ATOMS: atom_id res chain seq x y z
N LEU A 1 5.75 -20.58 7.60
CA LEU A 1 5.16 -19.96 8.80
C LEU A 1 3.77 -19.46 8.45
N MET A 2 2.80 -19.69 9.30
CA MET A 2 1.44 -19.12 9.19
C MET A 2 1.33 -17.98 10.19
N GLN A 3 0.91 -16.82 9.75
CA GLN A 3 0.66 -15.67 10.60
C GLN A 3 -0.83 -15.33 10.51
N GLU A 4 -1.47 -15.05 11.63
CA GLU A 4 -2.87 -14.61 11.66
C GLU A 4 -2.91 -13.14 12.07
N ASN A 5 -3.46 -12.31 11.20
CA ASN A 5 -3.71 -10.90 11.50
C ASN A 5 -5.15 -10.75 11.96
N GLY A 6 -5.35 -10.35 13.22
CA GLY A 6 -6.67 -10.08 13.79
C GLY A 6 -7.23 -8.77 13.23
N LEU A 7 -8.40 -8.85 12.60
CA LEU A 7 -9.21 -7.69 12.23
C LEU A 7 -10.59 -7.78 12.92
N GLU A 8 -11.28 -6.67 13.09
CA GLU A 8 -12.60 -6.60 13.74
C GLU A 8 -13.64 -7.58 13.16
N ASN A 9 -13.43 -8.12 11.95
CA ASN A 9 -14.34 -9.02 11.24
C ASN A 9 -13.76 -10.41 10.92
N GLY A 10 -12.73 -10.87 11.64
CA GLY A 10 -12.12 -12.18 11.45
C GLY A 10 -10.61 -12.13 11.23
N SER A 11 -9.92 -13.24 11.49
CA SER A 11 -8.47 -13.34 11.29
C SER A 11 -8.15 -13.58 9.81
N ILE A 12 -7.21 -12.80 9.26
CA ILE A 12 -6.63 -13.04 7.95
C ILE A 12 -5.38 -13.90 8.12
N ARG A 13 -5.34 -15.02 7.44
CA ARG A 13 -4.20 -15.93 7.46
C ARG A 13 -3.21 -15.56 6.37
N VAL A 14 -1.97 -15.34 6.76
CA VAL A 14 -0.88 -15.03 5.84
C VAL A 14 0.17 -16.13 5.93
N GLN A 15 0.41 -16.82 4.84
CA GLN A 15 1.50 -17.78 4.72
C GLN A 15 2.77 -17.06 4.31
N LEU A 16 3.86 -17.33 5.02
CA LEU A 16 5.16 -16.70 4.84
C LEU A 16 6.22 -17.77 4.57
N SER A 17 7.17 -17.47 3.71
CA SER A 17 8.42 -18.21 3.60
C SER A 17 9.46 -17.67 4.59
N PRO A 18 10.43 -18.45 5.04
CA PRO A 18 11.54 -17.96 5.86
C PRO A 18 12.38 -16.87 5.19
N THR A 19 12.29 -16.73 3.86
CA THR A 19 13.00 -15.73 3.05
C THR A 19 12.17 -14.49 2.74
N ASP A 20 10.86 -14.51 3.04
CA ASP A 20 9.99 -13.36 2.77
C ASP A 20 10.30 -12.24 3.77
N PHE A 21 10.35 -11.01 3.27
CA PHE A 21 10.39 -9.85 4.15
C PHE A 21 9.07 -9.75 4.91
N THR A 22 9.15 -9.67 6.22
CA THR A 22 8.01 -9.44 7.09
C THR A 22 8.33 -8.39 8.12
N GLN A 23 7.33 -7.61 8.52
CA GLN A 23 7.46 -6.69 9.63
C GLN A 23 7.76 -7.49 10.91
N VAL A 24 8.90 -7.21 11.52
CA VAL A 24 9.43 -7.98 12.67
C VAL A 24 8.52 -7.86 13.89
N ASN A 25 7.84 -6.73 14.06
CA ASN A 25 6.92 -6.49 15.16
C ASN A 25 5.48 -6.68 14.70
N HIS A 26 4.93 -7.87 14.93
CA HIS A 26 3.59 -8.25 14.51
C HIS A 26 2.50 -7.30 15.05
N THR A 27 2.52 -7.01 16.35
CA THR A 27 1.49 -6.16 16.98
C THR A 27 1.51 -4.73 16.42
N VAL A 28 2.70 -4.18 16.17
CA VAL A 28 2.82 -2.85 15.57
C VAL A 28 2.41 -2.88 14.10
N ASN A 29 2.71 -3.98 13.36
CA ASN A 29 2.23 -4.15 12.00
C ASN A 29 0.69 -4.21 11.93
N GLU A 30 0.03 -4.93 12.84
CA GLU A 30 -1.44 -4.93 12.91
C GLU A 30 -2.00 -3.51 13.14
N SER A 31 -1.37 -2.74 14.04
CA SER A 31 -1.74 -1.35 14.28
C SER A 31 -1.50 -0.45 13.07
N LEU A 32 -0.38 -0.64 12.35
CA LEU A 32 -0.07 0.07 11.11
C LEU A 32 -1.12 -0.22 10.05
N VAL A 33 -1.42 -1.51 9.82
CA VAL A 33 -2.44 -1.94 8.86
C VAL A 33 -3.81 -1.37 9.23
N ALA A 34 -4.24 -1.51 10.48
CA ALA A 34 -5.52 -0.97 10.95
C ALA A 34 -5.61 0.56 10.74
N THR A 35 -4.52 1.28 11.06
CA THR A 35 -4.43 2.73 10.84
C THR A 35 -4.53 3.08 9.37
N ALA A 36 -3.77 2.39 8.50
CA ALA A 36 -3.78 2.63 7.06
C ALA A 36 -5.17 2.38 6.45
N LEU A 37 -5.84 1.30 6.85
CA LEU A 37 -7.20 1.00 6.41
C LEU A 37 -8.22 2.04 6.88
N GLY A 38 -8.09 2.52 8.11
CA GLY A 38 -8.91 3.61 8.64
C GLY A 38 -8.73 4.90 7.83
N GLU A 39 -7.49 5.24 7.52
CA GLU A 39 -7.15 6.44 6.74
C GLU A 39 -7.52 6.33 5.26
N LEU A 40 -7.61 5.13 4.69
CA LEU A 40 -8.12 4.94 3.33
C LEU A 40 -9.61 5.26 3.19
N GLU A 41 -10.39 5.22 4.29
CA GLU A 41 -11.85 5.46 4.27
C GLU A 41 -12.54 4.58 3.22
N LEU A 42 -12.39 3.26 3.39
CA LEU A 42 -12.83 2.27 2.40
C LEU A 42 -14.34 2.12 2.37
N GLY A 43 -14.89 2.13 1.15
CA GLY A 43 -16.29 1.79 0.86
C GLY A 43 -16.40 0.51 0.00
N ALA A 44 -17.56 -0.14 0.03
CA ALA A 44 -17.78 -1.42 -0.67
C ALA A 44 -17.55 -1.35 -2.19
N GLU A 45 -17.76 -0.19 -2.80
CA GLU A 45 -17.59 0.05 -4.24
C GLU A 45 -16.17 0.49 -4.62
N ASP A 46 -15.28 0.68 -3.64
CA ASP A 46 -13.94 1.17 -3.90
C ASP A 46 -13.12 0.15 -4.71
N ARG A 47 -12.25 0.69 -5.55
CA ARG A 47 -11.21 -0.04 -6.27
C ARG A 47 -9.86 0.48 -5.80
N VAL A 48 -9.08 -0.38 -5.20
CA VAL A 48 -7.83 -0.03 -4.54
C VAL A 48 -6.64 -0.58 -5.31
N LEU A 49 -5.64 0.27 -5.51
CA LEU A 49 -4.33 -0.12 -6.02
C LEU A 49 -3.35 -0.17 -4.84
N ASP A 50 -2.69 -1.31 -4.65
CA ASP A 50 -1.69 -1.53 -3.60
C ASP A 50 -0.33 -1.70 -4.26
N LEU A 51 0.56 -0.72 -4.11
CA LEU A 51 1.88 -0.70 -4.72
C LEU A 51 2.95 -1.09 -3.72
N PHE A 52 3.86 -1.98 -4.16
CA PHE A 52 4.83 -2.67 -3.33
C PHE A 52 4.14 -3.61 -2.33
N CYS A 53 3.16 -4.37 -2.84
CA CYS A 53 2.21 -5.11 -1.99
C CYS A 53 2.83 -6.30 -1.23
N GLY A 54 4.04 -6.72 -1.58
CA GLY A 54 4.70 -7.86 -0.96
C GLY A 54 3.83 -9.12 -1.01
N VAL A 55 3.65 -9.77 0.12
CA VAL A 55 2.81 -10.98 0.29
C VAL A 55 1.32 -10.65 0.47
N GLY A 56 0.91 -9.39 0.32
CA GLY A 56 -0.46 -8.93 0.48
C GLY A 56 -0.78 -8.35 1.86
N ASN A 57 0.20 -7.79 2.57
CA ASN A 57 0.02 -7.25 3.94
C ASN A 57 -1.13 -6.25 4.06
N PHE A 58 -1.27 -5.34 3.09
CA PHE A 58 -2.40 -4.41 3.00
C PHE A 58 -3.50 -4.93 2.07
N SER A 59 -3.14 -5.55 0.94
CA SER A 59 -4.11 -6.03 -0.06
C SER A 59 -5.19 -6.93 0.51
N LEU A 60 -4.82 -7.88 1.38
CA LEU A 60 -5.77 -8.87 1.91
C LEU A 60 -6.79 -8.25 2.87
N PRO A 61 -6.38 -7.44 3.88
CA PRO A 61 -7.36 -6.73 4.71
C PRO A 61 -8.23 -5.75 3.94
N ILE A 62 -7.69 -5.09 2.90
CA ILE A 62 -8.47 -4.21 2.03
C ILE A 62 -9.51 -5.00 1.26
N ALA A 63 -9.16 -6.19 0.73
CA ALA A 63 -10.05 -7.02 -0.07
C ALA A 63 -11.34 -7.43 0.66
N SER A 64 -11.31 -7.50 1.99
CA SER A 64 -12.51 -7.80 2.80
C SER A 64 -13.56 -6.67 2.81
N ARG A 65 -13.21 -5.47 2.29
CA ARG A 65 -14.01 -4.25 2.46
C ARG A 65 -14.41 -3.56 1.15
N VAL A 66 -13.83 -3.97 0.01
CA VAL A 66 -13.93 -3.23 -1.26
C VAL A 66 -14.34 -4.11 -2.42
N SER A 67 -14.68 -3.50 -3.56
CA SER A 67 -15.08 -4.23 -4.79
C SER A 67 -13.90 -4.92 -5.47
N GLN A 68 -12.71 -4.30 -5.45
CA GLN A 68 -11.51 -4.83 -6.11
C GLN A 68 -10.22 -4.30 -5.48
N VAL A 69 -9.22 -5.18 -5.38
CA VAL A 69 -7.83 -4.82 -5.07
C VAL A 69 -6.92 -5.32 -6.18
N VAL A 70 -6.02 -4.46 -6.64
CA VAL A 70 -4.89 -4.86 -7.49
C VAL A 70 -3.60 -4.59 -6.74
N GLY A 71 -2.87 -5.64 -6.41
CA GLY A 71 -1.55 -5.58 -5.80
C GLY A 71 -0.46 -5.62 -6.86
N VAL A 72 0.58 -4.80 -6.70
CA VAL A 72 1.73 -4.73 -7.62
C VAL A 72 3.01 -4.91 -6.85
N GLU A 73 3.84 -5.85 -7.31
CA GLU A 73 5.11 -6.22 -6.69
C GLU A 73 6.11 -6.64 -7.77
N ASN A 74 7.39 -6.39 -7.54
CA ASN A 74 8.43 -6.76 -8.51
C ASN A 74 8.90 -8.21 -8.36
N ASP A 75 8.97 -8.72 -7.13
CA ASP A 75 9.42 -10.08 -6.86
C ASP A 75 8.33 -11.10 -7.24
N PRO A 76 8.57 -11.99 -8.24
CA PRO A 76 7.57 -12.97 -8.66
C PRO A 76 7.19 -13.96 -7.54
N ALA A 77 8.10 -14.27 -6.60
CA ALA A 77 7.80 -15.17 -5.50
C ALA A 77 6.81 -14.53 -4.50
N LEU A 78 6.91 -13.20 -4.28
CA LEU A 78 5.97 -12.46 -3.45
C LEU A 78 4.62 -12.32 -4.14
N VAL A 79 4.57 -12.08 -5.45
CA VAL A 79 3.32 -12.06 -6.25
C VAL A 79 2.57 -13.38 -6.16
N ASP A 80 3.29 -14.50 -6.34
CA ASP A 80 2.71 -15.85 -6.23
C ASP A 80 2.20 -16.10 -4.80
N ARG A 81 2.95 -15.65 -3.79
CA ARG A 81 2.59 -15.77 -2.38
C ARG A 81 1.34 -14.95 -2.05
N ALA A 82 1.26 -13.71 -2.51
CA ALA A 82 0.08 -12.87 -2.33
C ALA A 82 -1.19 -13.52 -2.94
N SER A 83 -1.04 -14.12 -4.12
CA SER A 83 -2.12 -14.84 -4.80
C SER A 83 -2.56 -16.10 -4.02
N GLN A 84 -1.59 -16.86 -3.47
CA GLN A 84 -1.88 -18.01 -2.61
C GLN A 84 -2.58 -17.58 -1.32
N ASN A 85 -2.12 -16.49 -0.69
CA ASN A 85 -2.71 -15.95 0.52
C ASN A 85 -4.14 -15.45 0.29
N ALA A 86 -4.42 -14.80 -0.84
CA ALA A 86 -5.77 -14.41 -1.21
C ALA A 86 -6.69 -15.63 -1.36
N SER A 87 -6.22 -16.66 -2.05
CA SER A 87 -6.95 -17.92 -2.23
C SER A 87 -7.21 -18.63 -0.90
N LEU A 88 -6.22 -18.66 0.00
CA LEU A 88 -6.32 -19.23 1.35
C LEU A 88 -7.41 -18.57 2.20
N ASN A 89 -7.66 -17.28 1.98
CA ASN A 89 -8.69 -16.49 2.66
C ASN A 89 -10.02 -16.40 1.87
N GLY A 90 -10.11 -17.05 0.71
CA GLY A 90 -11.33 -17.07 -0.10
C GLY A 90 -11.62 -15.78 -0.86
N PHE A 91 -10.66 -14.86 -0.97
CA PHE A 91 -10.82 -13.61 -1.72
C PHE A 91 -10.81 -13.89 -3.23
N ARG A 92 -11.79 -13.34 -3.94
CA ARG A 92 -11.96 -13.45 -5.40
C ARG A 92 -11.91 -12.11 -6.11
N ASN A 93 -11.82 -11.03 -5.34
CA ASN A 93 -11.76 -9.64 -5.80
C ASN A 93 -10.34 -9.07 -5.75
N THR A 94 -9.34 -9.94 -5.74
CA THR A 94 -7.92 -9.57 -5.74
C THR A 94 -7.24 -10.00 -7.04
N GLU A 95 -6.34 -9.18 -7.52
CA GLU A 95 -5.42 -9.47 -8.62
C GLU A 95 -4.03 -9.04 -8.21
N PHE A 96 -2.99 -9.87 -8.49
CA PHE A 96 -1.62 -9.51 -8.20
C PHE A 96 -0.80 -9.53 -9.49
N GLN A 97 -0.08 -8.43 -9.75
CA GLN A 97 0.69 -8.22 -10.96
C GLN A 97 2.17 -8.04 -10.65
N ARG A 98 3.03 -8.75 -11.38
CA ARG A 98 4.47 -8.48 -11.34
C ARG A 98 4.80 -7.26 -12.17
N ARG A 99 5.39 -6.22 -11.54
CA ARG A 99 5.96 -5.06 -12.22
C ARG A 99 7.08 -4.43 -11.41
N ASP A 100 8.08 -3.94 -12.10
CA ASP A 100 9.06 -3.03 -11.52
C ASP A 100 8.47 -1.61 -11.52
N LEU A 101 8.28 -1.07 -10.33
CA LEU A 101 7.69 0.27 -10.12
C LEU A 101 8.73 1.40 -10.25
N TYR A 102 9.99 1.07 -10.54
CA TYR A 102 11.09 2.01 -10.81
C TYR A 102 11.45 2.11 -12.29
N GLU A 103 10.88 1.26 -13.15
CA GLU A 103 11.15 1.29 -14.58
C GLU A 103 10.36 2.36 -15.34
N GLU A 104 10.93 2.87 -16.45
CA GLU A 104 10.26 3.80 -17.37
C GLU A 104 8.99 3.18 -18.00
N SER A 105 8.92 1.85 -18.11
CA SER A 105 7.72 1.13 -18.55
C SER A 105 6.47 1.44 -17.74
N LEU A 106 6.63 1.93 -16.50
CA LEU A 106 5.56 2.44 -15.67
C LEU A 106 4.76 3.55 -16.37
N ASN A 107 5.41 4.36 -17.22
CA ASN A 107 4.78 5.46 -17.96
C ASN A 107 3.77 4.99 -19.03
N SER A 108 3.86 3.77 -19.51
CA SER A 108 2.93 3.17 -20.48
C SER A 108 1.86 2.28 -19.84
N TRP A 109 2.09 1.86 -18.58
CA TRP A 109 1.15 0.99 -17.88
C TRP A 109 -0.07 1.76 -17.38
N CYS A 110 -1.26 1.28 -17.73
CA CYS A 110 -2.52 1.80 -17.26
C CYS A 110 -3.29 0.67 -16.54
N PRO A 111 -3.28 0.63 -15.21
CA PRO A 111 -3.95 -0.44 -14.46
C PRO A 111 -5.48 -0.33 -14.48
N GLY A 112 -6.04 0.69 -15.12
CA GLY A 112 -7.45 1.03 -15.05
C GLY A 112 -7.73 2.19 -14.09
N SER A 113 -9.01 2.37 -13.73
CA SER A 113 -9.42 3.41 -12.79
C SER A 113 -9.45 2.87 -11.37
N PHE A 114 -8.74 3.54 -10.46
CA PHE A 114 -8.75 3.27 -9.02
C PHE A 114 -9.04 4.58 -8.29
N ASN A 115 -9.87 4.52 -7.27
CA ASN A 115 -10.20 5.69 -6.48
C ASN A 115 -9.40 5.78 -5.18
N LYS A 116 -8.76 4.69 -4.78
CA LYS A 116 -7.87 4.63 -3.61
C LYS A 116 -6.52 4.04 -4.00
N LEU A 117 -5.46 4.52 -3.36
CA LEU A 117 -4.09 4.05 -3.56
C LEU A 117 -3.39 3.91 -2.22
N ILE A 118 -2.73 2.78 -2.01
CA ILE A 118 -1.76 2.61 -0.93
C ILE A 118 -0.37 2.38 -1.53
N ILE A 119 0.65 2.96 -0.92
CA ILE A 119 2.05 2.89 -1.35
C ILE A 119 2.90 2.56 -0.12
N ASP A 120 3.61 1.44 -0.14
CA ASP A 120 4.53 1.04 0.94
C ASP A 120 5.90 0.66 0.35
N PRO A 121 6.69 1.63 -0.12
CA PRO A 121 7.91 1.39 -0.87
C PRO A 121 9.10 1.08 0.05
N PRO A 122 10.18 0.51 -0.49
CA PRO A 122 11.44 0.41 0.22
C PRO A 122 12.03 1.79 0.50
N ARG A 123 13.18 1.84 1.20
CA ARG A 123 13.85 3.08 1.65
C ARG A 123 14.15 4.11 0.57
N SER A 124 14.21 3.70 -0.70
CA SER A 124 14.38 4.59 -1.87
C SER A 124 13.19 5.51 -2.13
N GLY A 125 12.02 5.18 -1.56
CA GLY A 125 10.77 5.87 -1.84
C GLY A 125 10.13 5.42 -3.16
N ALA A 126 9.18 6.18 -3.68
CA ALA A 126 8.40 5.88 -4.87
C ALA A 126 8.29 7.09 -5.81
N GLN A 127 9.41 7.73 -6.11
CA GLN A 127 9.47 8.94 -6.93
C GLN A 127 8.84 8.72 -8.31
N GLU A 128 9.17 7.61 -8.96
CA GLU A 128 8.68 7.24 -10.30
C GLU A 128 7.16 7.03 -10.29
N VAL A 129 6.64 6.44 -9.24
CA VAL A 129 5.19 6.29 -9.01
C VAL A 129 4.52 7.66 -8.87
N ALA A 130 5.07 8.54 -8.02
CA ALA A 130 4.52 9.88 -7.78
C ALA A 130 4.54 10.74 -9.06
N MET A 131 5.59 10.64 -9.87
CA MET A 131 5.75 11.40 -11.11
C MET A 131 4.96 10.82 -12.28
N GLY A 132 4.98 9.49 -12.44
CA GLY A 132 4.51 8.81 -13.64
C GLY A 132 3.12 8.19 -13.50
N LEU A 133 2.86 7.44 -12.43
CA LEU A 133 1.62 6.67 -12.28
C LEU A 133 0.49 7.46 -11.66
N VAL A 134 0.73 8.15 -10.54
CA VAL A 134 -0.30 8.88 -9.80
C VAL A 134 -1.04 9.91 -10.67
N PRO A 135 -0.38 10.72 -11.54
CA PRO A 135 -1.08 11.66 -12.43
C PRO A 135 -2.03 11.01 -13.42
N ARG A 136 -1.88 9.71 -13.70
CA ARG A 136 -2.73 8.97 -14.65
C ARG A 136 -3.85 8.23 -13.96
N VAL A 137 -3.57 7.55 -12.85
CA VAL A 137 -4.57 6.85 -12.04
C VAL A 137 -5.51 7.85 -11.38
N ARG A 138 -4.97 8.95 -10.86
CA ARG A 138 -5.71 10.05 -10.19
C ARG A 138 -6.62 9.54 -9.07
N PRO A 139 -6.11 8.77 -8.12
CA PRO A 139 -6.91 8.30 -7.00
C PRO A 139 -7.45 9.50 -6.20
N GLN A 140 -8.60 9.35 -5.61
CA GLN A 140 -9.19 10.38 -4.73
C GLN A 140 -8.39 10.51 -3.43
N ARG A 141 -7.85 9.40 -2.95
CA ARG A 141 -7.11 9.30 -1.69
C ARG A 141 -5.91 8.38 -1.82
N ILE A 142 -4.79 8.82 -1.23
CA ILE A 142 -3.53 8.08 -1.20
C ILE A 142 -3.13 7.93 0.26
N VAL A 143 -2.81 6.72 0.68
CA VAL A 143 -2.09 6.43 1.91
C VAL A 143 -0.69 6.01 1.54
N TYR A 144 0.31 6.73 2.06
CA TYR A 144 1.73 6.46 1.81
C TYR A 144 2.38 6.07 3.14
N VAL A 145 2.84 4.84 3.23
CA VAL A 145 3.63 4.32 4.35
C VAL A 145 5.11 4.44 3.98
N SER A 146 5.96 4.83 4.91
CA SER A 146 7.39 5.02 4.62
C SER A 146 8.26 4.81 5.85
N CYS A 147 9.30 4.00 5.70
CA CYS A 147 10.37 3.86 6.69
C CYS A 147 11.49 4.90 6.53
N ASN A 148 11.36 5.86 5.60
CA ASN A 148 12.36 6.91 5.36
C ASN A 148 11.70 8.28 5.18
N PRO A 149 11.69 9.14 6.22
CA PRO A 149 11.06 10.46 6.14
C PRO A 149 11.63 11.37 5.05
N ALA A 150 12.91 11.23 4.69
CA ALA A 150 13.52 12.07 3.66
C ALA A 150 12.99 11.77 2.26
N THR A 151 12.84 10.49 1.90
CA THR A 151 12.24 10.10 0.63
C THR A 151 10.74 10.37 0.61
N LEU A 152 10.04 10.19 1.73
CA LEU A 152 8.64 10.60 1.85
C LEU A 152 8.46 12.10 1.60
N ALA A 153 9.32 12.96 2.17
CA ALA A 153 9.24 14.41 1.95
C ALA A 153 9.43 14.77 0.48
N ARG A 154 10.40 14.14 -0.21
CA ARG A 154 10.63 14.32 -1.65
C ARG A 154 9.39 13.94 -2.46
N ASP A 155 8.85 12.75 -2.23
CA ASP A 155 7.71 12.21 -2.97
C ASP A 155 6.43 12.99 -2.67
N SER A 156 6.25 13.42 -1.43
CA SER A 156 5.16 14.32 -1.02
C SER A 156 5.19 15.65 -1.76
N ALA A 157 6.38 16.25 -1.92
CA ALA A 157 6.54 17.48 -2.68
C ALA A 157 6.09 17.31 -4.14
N ILE A 158 6.36 16.16 -4.76
CA ILE A 158 5.90 15.83 -6.12
C ILE A 158 4.37 15.71 -6.17
N LEU A 159 3.77 15.00 -5.22
CA LEU A 159 2.31 14.83 -5.16
C LEU A 159 1.58 16.17 -5.00
N ILE A 160 2.16 17.09 -4.23
CA ILE A 160 1.55 18.39 -3.91
C ILE A 160 1.84 19.44 -4.99
N SER A 161 3.04 19.44 -5.63
CA SER A 161 3.55 20.52 -6.49
C SER A 161 2.64 20.88 -7.66
N ASN A 162 1.84 19.94 -8.13
CA ASN A 162 0.90 20.20 -9.23
C ASN A 162 -0.51 20.61 -8.74
N ASN A 163 -0.66 21.00 -7.48
CA ASN A 163 -1.94 21.30 -6.82
C ASN A 163 -3.00 20.19 -6.94
N LYS A 164 -2.56 18.96 -7.19
CA LYS A 164 -3.45 17.81 -7.37
C LYS A 164 -3.82 17.17 -6.04
N TYR A 165 -2.86 17.15 -5.09
CA TYR A 165 -3.07 16.52 -3.79
C TYR A 165 -2.77 17.50 -2.66
N ARG A 166 -3.49 17.32 -1.54
CA ARG A 166 -3.24 18.03 -0.27
C ARG A 166 -2.89 16.98 0.78
N LEU A 167 -1.84 17.24 1.55
CA LEU A 167 -1.53 16.44 2.72
C LEU A 167 -2.61 16.68 3.79
N GLN A 168 -3.34 15.62 4.15
CA GLN A 168 -4.43 15.67 5.14
C GLN A 168 -3.93 15.34 6.54
N SER A 169 -3.13 14.29 6.66
CA SER A 169 -2.58 13.87 7.93
C SER A 169 -1.20 13.25 7.78
N LEU A 170 -0.43 13.29 8.86
CA LEU A 170 0.86 12.64 8.97
C LEU A 170 0.92 12.01 10.37
N ARG A 171 1.19 10.70 10.42
CA ARG A 171 1.33 9.94 11.67
C ARG A 171 2.69 9.28 11.70
N VAL A 172 3.32 9.30 12.87
CA VAL A 172 4.57 8.58 13.13
C VAL A 172 4.24 7.37 13.99
N ILE A 173 4.75 6.21 13.57
CA ILE A 173 4.56 4.93 14.24
C ILE A 173 5.94 4.41 14.61
N ASP A 174 6.17 4.21 15.91
CA ASP A 174 7.42 3.64 16.41
C ASP A 174 7.37 2.11 16.27
N MET A 175 7.86 1.62 15.15
CA MET A 175 7.92 0.19 14.84
C MET A 175 9.04 -0.52 15.62
N PHE A 176 10.09 0.19 15.96
CA PHE A 176 11.32 -0.35 16.56
C PHE A 176 11.76 0.52 17.74
N PRO A 177 11.10 0.40 18.92
CA PRO A 177 11.46 1.16 20.10
C PRO A 177 12.97 1.07 20.40
N HIS A 178 13.58 2.19 20.77
CA HIS A 178 15.03 2.35 21.04
C HIS A 178 15.94 2.31 19.79
N THR A 179 15.40 2.45 18.59
CA THR A 179 16.16 2.62 17.35
C THR A 179 15.82 3.96 16.68
N THR A 180 16.56 4.31 15.64
CA THR A 180 16.25 5.49 14.81
C THR A 180 15.22 5.20 13.69
N HIS A 181 14.67 4.00 13.66
CA HIS A 181 13.72 3.57 12.64
C HIS A 181 12.30 3.93 13.05
N VAL A 182 11.66 4.76 12.25
CA VAL A 182 10.25 5.12 12.40
C VAL A 182 9.51 4.80 11.11
N GLU A 183 8.27 4.36 11.23
CA GLU A 183 7.33 4.32 10.10
C GLU A 183 6.50 5.60 10.11
N VAL A 184 6.32 6.20 8.95
CA VAL A 184 5.51 7.39 8.77
C VAL A 184 4.39 7.08 7.81
N LEU A 185 3.16 7.36 8.22
CA LEU A 185 1.98 7.24 7.39
C LEU A 185 1.51 8.64 7.02
N ALA A 186 1.50 8.95 5.72
CA ALA A 186 1.02 10.20 5.17
C ALA A 186 -0.24 9.97 4.34
N VAL A 187 -1.24 10.82 4.50
CA VAL A 187 -2.50 10.74 3.78
C VAL A 187 -2.64 11.95 2.87
N PHE A 188 -2.95 11.69 1.61
CA PHE A 188 -3.18 12.74 0.62
C PHE A 188 -4.57 12.59 0.01
N GLU A 189 -5.22 13.72 -0.21
CA GLU A 189 -6.48 13.80 -0.94
C GLU A 189 -6.32 14.63 -2.22
N SER A 190 -7.01 14.19 -3.27
CA SER A 190 -7.11 14.99 -4.48
C SER A 190 -7.84 16.30 -4.19
N GLY A 191 -7.29 17.43 -4.61
CA GLY A 191 -8.02 18.70 -4.58
C GLY A 191 -9.37 18.55 -5.28
N LYS A 192 -10.44 19.17 -4.75
CA LYS A 192 -11.71 19.23 -5.45
C LYS A 192 -11.48 19.84 -6.83
N ARG A 193 -12.00 19.20 -7.87
CA ARG A 193 -12.08 19.83 -9.20
C ARG A 193 -13.07 21.00 -9.07
N GLU A 194 -12.57 22.22 -9.21
CA GLU A 194 -13.43 23.35 -9.54
C GLU A 194 -13.93 23.21 -10.96
#